data_c03d7b5b4211d2d30b6a8206de213296
#
_entry.id   c03d7b5b4211d2d30b6a8206de213296
#
_cell.length_a   1.000
_cell.length_b   1.000
_cell.length_c   1.000
_cell.angle_alpha   90.00
_cell.angle_beta   90.00
_cell.angle_gamma   90.00
#
_symmetry.space_group_name_H-M   'P 1'
#
loop_
_entity.id
_entity.type
_entity.pdbx_description
1 polymer ?
#
loop_
_entity_poly.entity_id
_entity_poly.type
_entity_poly.pdbx_seq_one_letter_code
_entity_poly.pdbx_strand_id
1 'polypeptide(L)' 'MRNRIEVNPAIHFGKPCVAGTRITVQGVLELVRDGIPFEQIIRDYYPDMKAEDIQACVQYAMDIVAVEDVHIEMARA' A
#
# COMPACT_ATOMS: atom_id res chain seq x y z
N MET A 1 -6.20 10.63 10.87
CA MET A 1 -6.34 10.08 10.55
C MET A 1 -5.73 9.41 10.31
N ARG A 2 -5.54 8.96 10.14
CA ARG A 2 -4.99 8.26 10.07
C ARG A 2 -5.08 7.36 9.31
N ASN A 3 -5.78 6.91 8.95
CA ASN A 3 -5.85 5.78 8.10
C ASN A 3 -6.12 6.18 6.70
N ARG A 4 -5.05 6.26 5.93
CA ARG A 4 -5.18 6.46 4.51
C ARG A 4 -5.43 5.16 3.78
N ILE A 5 -5.35 4.03 4.49
CA ILE A 5 -5.59 2.70 3.90
C ILE A 5 -6.85 2.14 4.50
N GLU A 6 -7.70 1.58 3.65
CA GLU A 6 -9.01 1.09 4.03
C GLU A 6 -9.20 -0.32 3.49
N VAL A 7 -9.81 -1.19 4.30
CA VAL A 7 -10.18 -2.53 3.87
C VAL A 7 -11.69 -2.62 3.96
N ASN A 8 -12.35 -2.71 2.80
CA ASN A 8 -13.81 -2.73 2.72
C ASN A 8 -14.23 -3.93 1.89
N PRO A 9 -14.96 -4.89 2.47
CA PRO A 9 -15.36 -6.09 1.72
C PRO A 9 -16.15 -5.79 0.45
N ALA A 10 -16.78 -4.62 0.37
CA ALA A 10 -17.55 -4.24 -0.80
C ALA A 10 -16.68 -3.67 -1.92
N ILE A 11 -15.38 -3.44 -1.66
CA ILE A 11 -14.48 -2.86 -2.64
C ILE A 11 -13.33 -3.83 -2.88
N HIS A 12 -13.20 -4.29 -4.12
CA HIS A 12 -12.13 -5.22 -4.52
C HIS A 12 -12.04 -6.43 -3.59
N PHE A 13 -13.21 -6.92 -3.15
CA PHE A 13 -13.27 -8.14 -2.32
C PHE A 13 -12.45 -8.01 -1.03
N GLY A 14 -12.39 -6.82 -0.48
CA GLY A 14 -11.71 -6.61 0.78
C GLY A 14 -10.21 -6.40 0.67
N LYS A 15 -9.69 -6.20 -0.53
CA LYS A 15 -8.27 -5.87 -0.65
C LYS A 15 -8.02 -4.47 -0.11
N PRO A 16 -6.86 -4.25 0.54
CA PRO A 16 -6.52 -2.90 1.04
C PRO A 16 -6.45 -1.91 -0.10
N CYS A 17 -7.09 -0.78 0.10
CA CYS A 17 -7.12 0.31 -0.89
C CYS A 17 -6.80 1.63 -0.22
N VAL A 18 -6.41 2.60 -1.02
CA VAL A 18 -6.29 3.98 -0.55
C VAL A 18 -7.70 4.46 -0.22
N ALA A 19 -7.87 5.00 0.98
CA ALA A 19 -9.19 5.37 1.50
C ALA A 19 -9.91 6.29 0.53
N GLY A 20 -11.19 5.99 0.30
CA GLY A 20 -12.02 6.79 -0.58
C GLY A 20 -11.81 6.51 -2.06
N THR A 21 -11.01 5.52 -2.41
CA THR A 21 -10.73 5.20 -3.81
C THR A 21 -10.81 3.70 -4.04
N ARG A 22 -10.70 3.30 -5.29
CA ARG A 22 -10.56 1.89 -5.65
C ARG A 22 -9.12 1.52 -6.01
N ILE A 23 -8.17 2.37 -5.64
CA ILE A 23 -6.77 2.15 -5.91
C ILE A 23 -6.23 1.19 -4.85
N THR A 24 -5.80 0.01 -5.28
CA THR A 24 -5.32 -0.99 -4.33
C THR A 24 -3.89 -0.68 -3.88
N VAL A 25 -3.59 -1.05 -2.64
CA VAL A 25 -2.24 -0.93 -2.12
C VAL A 25 -1.28 -1.76 -2.98
N GLN A 26 -1.70 -2.96 -3.38
CA GLN A 26 -0.87 -3.81 -4.21
C GLN A 26 -0.50 -3.14 -5.53
N GLY A 27 -1.48 -2.49 -6.18
CA GLY A 27 -1.22 -1.80 -7.44
C GLY A 27 -0.19 -0.69 -7.29
N VAL A 28 -0.30 0.08 -6.20
CA VAL A 28 0.67 1.13 -5.91
C VAL A 28 2.06 0.53 -5.67
N LEU A 29 2.12 -0.53 -4.88
CA LEU A 29 3.40 -1.15 -4.53
C LEU A 29 4.09 -1.74 -5.74
N GLU A 30 3.34 -2.24 -6.72
CA GLU A 30 3.93 -2.76 -7.94
C GLU A 30 4.66 -1.67 -8.70
N LEU A 31 4.11 -0.47 -8.73
CA LEU A 31 4.77 0.67 -9.39
C LEU A 31 6.02 1.08 -8.64
N VAL A 32 5.94 1.09 -7.31
CA VAL A 32 7.12 1.39 -6.49
C VAL A 32 8.21 0.35 -6.72
N ARG A 33 7.84 -0.91 -6.76
CA ARG A 33 8.80 -2.00 -7.02
C ARG A 33 9.49 -1.81 -8.36
N ASP A 34 8.76 -1.32 -9.34
CA ASP A 34 9.30 -1.14 -10.68
C ASP A 34 10.16 0.11 -10.80
N GLY A 35 10.37 0.82 -9.68
CA GLY A 35 11.26 1.98 -9.67
C GLY A 35 10.65 3.25 -10.19
N ILE A 36 9.33 3.31 -10.32
CA ILE A 36 8.68 4.51 -10.83
C ILE A 36 8.61 5.54 -9.71
N PRO A 37 9.15 6.75 -9.93
CA PRO A 37 9.13 7.77 -8.88
C PRO A 37 7.71 8.16 -8.48
N PHE A 38 7.55 8.59 -7.23
CA PHE A 38 6.23 8.95 -6.71
C PHE A 38 5.54 9.99 -7.58
N GLU A 39 6.27 11.01 -8.01
CA GLU A 39 5.67 12.05 -8.83
C GLU A 39 5.18 11.52 -10.17
N GLN A 40 5.86 10.53 -10.73
CA GLN A 40 5.40 9.93 -11.97
C GLN A 40 4.19 9.04 -11.73
N ILE A 41 4.14 8.33 -10.61
CA ILE A 41 2.97 7.54 -10.25
C ILE A 41 1.73 8.43 -10.19
N ILE A 42 1.87 9.58 -9.55
CA ILE A 42 0.77 10.52 -9.42
C ILE A 42 0.42 11.12 -10.77
N ARG A 43 1.43 11.53 -11.53
CA ARG A 43 1.17 12.21 -12.79
C ARG A 43 0.57 11.29 -13.85
N ASP A 44 1.08 10.08 -13.95
CA ASP A 44 0.77 9.22 -15.09
C ASP A 44 -0.21 8.10 -14.79
N TYR A 45 -0.36 7.72 -13.51
CA TYR A 45 -1.20 6.58 -13.15
C TYR A 45 -2.38 6.96 -12.28
N TYR A 46 -2.14 7.73 -11.23
CA TYR A 46 -3.19 8.03 -10.26
C TYR A 46 -3.19 9.53 -9.93
N PRO A 47 -3.71 10.36 -10.82
CA PRO A 47 -3.59 11.84 -10.64
C PRO A 47 -4.26 12.37 -9.39
N ASP A 48 -5.21 11.63 -8.82
CA ASP A 48 -5.89 12.08 -7.61
C ASP A 48 -5.16 11.70 -6.33
N MET A 49 -4.07 10.95 -6.43
CA MET A 49 -3.30 10.55 -5.26
C MET A 49 -2.34 11.64 -4.84
N LYS A 50 -1.96 11.56 -3.57
CA LYS A 50 -0.91 12.41 -3.01
C LYS A 50 0.26 11.53 -2.62
N ALA A 51 1.43 12.16 -2.47
CA ALA A 51 2.62 11.43 -2.03
C ALA A 51 2.38 10.71 -0.71
N GLU A 52 1.62 11.33 0.18
CA GLU A 52 1.29 10.72 1.47
C GLU A 52 0.52 9.42 1.31
N ASP A 53 -0.30 9.31 0.26
CA ASP A 53 -1.03 8.08 0.00
C ASP A 53 -0.09 6.95 -0.40
N ILE A 54 0.92 7.27 -1.22
CA ILE A 54 1.91 6.28 -1.62
C ILE A 54 2.73 5.85 -0.40
N GLN A 55 3.12 6.81 0.43
CA GLN A 55 3.86 6.50 1.64
C GLN A 55 3.04 5.61 2.57
N ALA A 56 1.74 5.86 2.66
CA ALA A 56 0.86 5.04 3.49
C ALA A 56 0.80 3.61 2.97
N CYS A 57 0.80 3.42 1.65
CA CYS A 57 0.82 2.08 1.07
C CYS A 57 2.11 1.35 1.44
N VAL A 58 3.24 2.03 1.35
CA VAL A 58 4.53 1.44 1.70
C VAL A 58 4.55 1.10 3.20
N GLN A 59 4.06 2.01 4.03
CA GLN A 59 4.03 1.78 5.47
C GLN A 59 3.14 0.60 5.83
N TYR A 60 1.99 0.48 5.17
CA TYR A 60 1.09 -0.65 5.38
C TYR A 60 1.81 -1.96 5.10
N ALA A 61 2.54 -2.03 4.00
CA ALA A 61 3.29 -3.23 3.64
C ALA A 61 4.38 -3.51 4.65
N MET A 62 5.07 -2.48 5.11
CA MET A 62 6.14 -2.65 6.09
C MET A 62 5.60 -3.20 7.40
N ASP A 63 4.43 -2.74 7.82
CA ASP A 63 3.81 -3.20 9.05
C ASP A 63 3.49 -4.70 8.97
N ILE A 64 3.03 -5.16 7.82
CA ILE A 64 2.72 -6.57 7.62
C ILE A 64 3.98 -7.40 7.62
N VAL A 65 5.00 -6.92 6.92
CA VAL A 65 6.29 -7.64 6.83
C VAL A 65 6.95 -7.74 8.21
N ALA A 66 6.82 -6.69 9.01
CA ALA A 66 7.41 -6.70 10.35
C ALA A 66 6.84 -7.84 11.19
N VAL A 67 5.53 -8.08 11.07
CA VAL A 67 4.89 -9.18 11.78
C VAL A 67 5.42 -10.52 11.27
N GLU A 68 5.56 -10.67 9.97
CA GLU A 68 6.03 -11.90 9.37
C GLU A 68 7.50 -12.16 9.69
N ASP A 69 8.30 -11.10 9.75
CA ASP A 69 9.71 -11.24 10.09
C ASP A 69 9.88 -11.83 11.49
N VAL A 70 9.09 -11.34 12.44
CA VAL A 70 9.13 -11.89 13.79
C VAL A 70 8.76 -13.37 13.76
N HIS A 71 7.76 -13.71 12.98
CA HIS A 71 7.30 -15.08 12.84
C HIS A 71 8.39 -15.99 12.26
N ILE A 72 9.08 -15.52 11.24
CA ILE A 72 10.14 -16.27 10.59
C ILE A 72 11.31 -16.49 11.54
N GLU A 73 11.67 -15.50 12.32
CA GLU A 73 12.76 -15.64 13.28
C GLU A 73 12.45 -16.70 14.32
N MET A 74 11.19 -16.73 14.77
CA MET A 74 10.79 -17.74 15.71
C MET A 74 10.89 -19.14 15.10
N ALA A 75 10.57 -19.26 13.83
CA ALA A 75 10.64 -20.55 13.15
C ALA A 75 12.08 -21.03 12.99
N ARG A 76 13.01 -20.10 12.92
CA ARG A 76 14.41 -20.46 12.76
C ARG A 76 15.10 -20.77 14.06
N ALA A 77 14.59 -20.22 15.13
CA ALA A 77 15.16 -20.46 16.43
C ALA A 77 14.85 -21.87 16.91
#